data_e9c542b4470df518c5b0f8c0a6f9b28d
#
_entry.id   e9c542b4470df518c5b0f8c0a6f9b28d
#
_cell.length_a   1.000
_cell.length_b   1.000
_cell.length_c   1.000
_cell.angle_alpha   90.00
_cell.angle_beta   90.00
_cell.angle_gamma   90.00
#
_symmetry.space_group_name_H-M   'P 1'
#
loop_
_entity.id
_entity.type
_entity.pdbx_description
1 polymer ?
#
loop_
_entity_poly.entity_id
_entity_poly.type
_entity_poly.pdbx_seq_one_letter_code
_entity_poly.pdbx_strand_id
1 'polypeptide(L)'
;MSKVAIVFWSATGNTETMANCIAEGAGAAATIVPCAEMDAAKLAEYDVVAFGCPAMGAEQLEESEFEPMFAGLEGSLNGKKVALFGSYGWGDGQWMRDWCERAKEDGAQLFSDEGLICNETPDDDVQAACRKLGADLANW
;
A
#
# COMPACT_ATOMS: atom_id res chain seq x y z
N MET A 1 -2.76 -14.14 14.21
CA MET A 1 -2.99 -12.98 13.33
C MET A 1 -1.68 -12.38 12.90
N SER A 2 -1.54 -12.05 11.63
CA SER A 2 -0.35 -11.37 11.13
C SER A 2 -0.30 -9.92 11.61
N LYS A 3 0.90 -9.43 11.91
CA LYS A 3 1.10 -8.01 12.20
C LYS A 3 1.21 -7.26 10.87
N VAL A 4 0.35 -6.29 10.66
CA VAL A 4 0.22 -5.55 9.40
C VAL A 4 0.67 -4.11 9.58
N ALA A 5 1.66 -3.68 8.79
CA ALA A 5 2.02 -2.27 8.70
C ALA A 5 1.28 -1.66 7.51
N ILE A 6 0.75 -0.46 7.69
CA ILE A 6 0.14 0.30 6.61
C ILE A 6 0.97 1.57 6.44
N VAL A 7 1.58 1.72 5.28
CA VAL A 7 2.49 2.83 4.97
C VAL A 7 1.97 3.54 3.74
N PHE A 8 1.63 4.82 3.85
CA PHE A 8 1.05 5.53 2.72
C PHE A 8 1.48 6.99 2.65
N TRP A 9 1.30 7.56 1.47
CA TRP A 9 1.42 8.99 1.23
C TRP A 9 0.10 9.45 0.62
N SER A 10 -0.39 10.62 1.00
CA SER A 10 -1.65 11.14 0.49
C SER A 10 -1.59 12.65 0.34
N ALA A 11 -2.10 13.18 -0.77
CA ALA A 11 -2.17 14.61 -1.02
C ALA A 11 -3.57 15.16 -0.72
N THR A 12 -4.60 14.53 -1.33
CA THR A 12 -5.98 14.99 -1.25
C THR A 12 -6.80 14.32 -0.16
N GLY A 13 -6.26 13.28 0.48
CA GLY A 13 -6.96 12.50 1.49
C GLY A 13 -7.62 11.23 0.96
N ASN A 14 -7.63 11.00 -0.36
CA ASN A 14 -8.25 9.80 -0.91
C ASN A 14 -7.51 8.52 -0.53
N THR A 15 -6.19 8.51 -0.73
CA THR A 15 -5.37 7.35 -0.33
C THR A 15 -5.38 7.17 1.18
N GLU A 16 -5.43 8.26 1.93
CA GLU A 16 -5.54 8.20 3.39
C GLU A 16 -6.85 7.54 3.82
N THR A 17 -7.96 7.86 3.17
CA THR A 17 -9.25 7.21 3.46
C THR A 17 -9.16 5.71 3.21
N MET A 18 -8.52 5.31 2.10
CA MET A 18 -8.29 3.90 1.82
C MET A 18 -7.48 3.23 2.93
N ALA A 19 -6.38 3.88 3.34
CA ALA A 19 -5.52 3.36 4.41
C ALA A 19 -6.27 3.17 5.72
N ASN A 20 -7.11 4.14 6.08
CA ASN A 20 -7.90 4.07 7.30
C ASN A 20 -8.92 2.92 7.26
N CYS A 21 -9.54 2.69 6.10
CA CYS A 21 -10.47 1.59 5.93
C CYS A 21 -9.76 0.23 6.02
N ILE A 22 -8.56 0.12 5.45
CA ILE A 22 -7.75 -1.10 5.57
C ILE A 22 -7.43 -1.35 7.04
N ALA A 23 -7.04 -0.29 7.77
CA ALA A 23 -6.75 -0.40 9.21
C ALA A 23 -7.96 -0.85 10.00
N GLU A 24 -9.14 -0.32 9.68
CA GLU A 24 -10.38 -0.74 10.33
C GLU A 24 -10.63 -2.23 10.14
N GLY A 25 -10.45 -2.73 8.93
CA GLY A 25 -10.68 -4.14 8.61
C GLY A 25 -9.68 -5.06 9.30
N ALA A 26 -8.44 -4.64 9.40
CA ALA A 26 -7.40 -5.44 10.07
C ALA A 26 -7.51 -5.36 11.60
N GLY A 27 -8.13 -4.33 12.12
CA GLY A 27 -8.35 -4.17 13.54
C GLY A 27 -7.06 -4.06 14.36
N ALA A 28 -6.96 -4.81 15.44
CA ALA A 28 -5.80 -4.76 16.33
C ALA A 28 -4.49 -5.21 15.68
N ALA A 29 -4.55 -5.90 14.54
CA ALA A 29 -3.36 -6.38 13.82
C ALA A 29 -2.63 -5.25 13.09
N ALA A 30 -3.31 -4.14 12.81
CA ALA A 30 -2.77 -3.07 11.96
C ALA A 30 -2.11 -1.95 12.75
N THR A 31 -1.03 -1.43 12.19
CA THR A 31 -0.38 -0.21 12.67
C THR A 31 -0.10 0.68 11.45
N ILE A 32 -0.52 1.93 11.52
CA ILE A 32 -0.18 2.90 10.47
C ILE A 32 1.20 3.46 10.80
N VAL A 33 2.13 3.32 9.85
CA VAL A 33 3.51 3.79 10.02
C VAL A 33 3.76 4.90 9.01
N PRO A 34 4.09 6.11 9.46
CA PRO A 34 4.40 7.21 8.52
C PRO A 34 5.61 6.87 7.64
N CYS A 35 5.61 7.37 6.40
CA CYS A 35 6.72 7.15 5.47
C CYS A 35 8.08 7.48 6.07
N ALA A 36 8.14 8.58 6.82
CA ALA A 36 9.40 9.05 7.42
C ALA A 36 9.95 8.08 8.48
N GLU A 37 9.10 7.21 9.02
CA GLU A 37 9.50 6.27 10.06
C GLU A 37 9.71 4.85 9.53
N MET A 38 9.43 4.60 8.25
CA MET A 38 9.57 3.27 7.66
C MET A 38 10.98 3.08 7.09
N ASP A 39 11.65 2.05 7.56
CA ASP A 39 12.93 1.61 7.04
C ASP A 39 13.00 0.08 7.11
N ALA A 40 14.12 -0.51 6.70
CA ALA A 40 14.26 -1.96 6.66
C ALA A 40 14.11 -2.59 8.05
N ALA A 41 14.63 -1.94 9.09
CA ALA A 41 14.51 -2.45 10.46
C ALA A 41 13.06 -2.42 10.93
N LYS A 42 12.36 -1.34 10.64
CA LYS A 42 10.93 -1.21 10.99
C LYS A 42 10.08 -2.21 10.23
N LEU A 43 10.36 -2.37 8.92
CA LEU A 43 9.66 -3.34 8.09
C LEU A 43 9.77 -4.77 8.65
N ALA A 44 10.93 -5.12 9.19
CA ALA A 44 11.17 -6.45 9.75
C ALA A 44 10.30 -6.78 10.97
N GLU A 45 9.71 -5.76 11.60
CA GLU A 45 8.84 -5.96 12.77
C GLU A 45 7.44 -6.47 12.39
N TYR A 46 7.10 -6.47 11.10
CA TYR A 46 5.77 -6.81 10.63
C TYR A 46 5.80 -8.03 9.70
N ASP A 47 4.70 -8.78 9.70
CA ASP A 47 4.55 -9.96 8.84
C ASP A 47 4.09 -9.55 7.44
N VAL A 48 3.26 -8.52 7.36
CA VAL A 48 2.64 -8.04 6.12
C VAL A 48 2.78 -6.52 6.07
N VAL A 49 3.00 -5.97 4.88
CA VAL A 49 2.99 -4.51 4.70
C VAL A 49 2.04 -4.15 3.55
N ALA A 50 1.20 -3.15 3.80
CA ALA A 50 0.33 -2.56 2.78
C ALA A 50 0.91 -1.18 2.46
N PHE A 51 1.38 -1.00 1.22
CA PHE A 51 1.91 0.28 0.76
C PHE A 51 0.85 1.01 -0.05
N GLY A 52 0.61 2.27 0.26
CA GLY A 52 -0.36 3.08 -0.45
C GLY A 52 0.22 4.39 -0.97
N CYS A 53 -0.03 4.69 -2.24
CA CYS A 53 0.44 5.91 -2.86
C CYS A 53 -0.45 6.23 -4.07
N PRO A 54 -0.91 7.49 -4.21
CA PRO A 54 -1.70 7.84 -5.39
C PRO A 54 -0.82 7.93 -6.64
N ALA A 55 -1.46 7.87 -7.82
CA ALA A 55 -0.78 8.15 -9.08
C ALA A 55 -0.41 9.64 -9.12
N MET A 56 0.85 9.93 -9.37
CA MET A 56 1.36 11.29 -9.43
C MET A 56 1.94 11.58 -10.81
N GLY A 57 1.77 12.82 -11.27
CA GLY A 57 2.38 13.28 -12.51
C GLY A 57 2.14 12.34 -13.70
N ALA A 58 3.20 11.76 -14.24
CA ALA A 58 3.15 10.86 -15.39
C ALA A 58 2.97 9.40 -14.93
N GLU A 59 1.97 9.13 -14.12
CA GLU A 59 1.66 7.80 -13.60
C GLU A 59 2.84 7.16 -12.86
N GLN A 60 3.33 7.86 -11.83
CA GLN A 60 4.43 7.38 -11.01
C GLN A 60 4.13 7.59 -9.54
N LEU A 61 4.95 7.03 -8.65
CA LEU A 61 4.81 7.23 -7.21
C LEU A 61 5.24 8.65 -6.84
N GLU A 62 4.75 9.13 -5.69
CA GLU A 62 5.15 10.45 -5.19
C GLU A 62 6.67 10.46 -4.98
N GLU A 63 7.36 11.46 -5.54
CA GLU A 63 8.81 11.42 -5.69
C GLU A 63 9.63 12.04 -4.56
N SER A 64 9.02 12.84 -3.68
CA SER A 64 9.79 13.51 -2.62
C SER A 64 9.92 12.71 -1.33
N GLU A 65 8.94 11.91 -1.00
CA GLU A 65 8.91 11.13 0.25
C GLU A 65 8.69 9.65 0.03
N PHE A 66 7.68 9.30 -0.76
CA PHE A 66 7.29 7.89 -0.92
C PHE A 66 8.29 7.11 -1.76
N GLU A 67 8.66 7.62 -2.94
CA GLU A 67 9.59 6.92 -3.82
C GLU A 67 10.93 6.65 -3.14
N PRO A 68 11.57 7.63 -2.47
CA PRO A 68 12.82 7.36 -1.75
C PRO A 68 12.66 6.31 -0.65
N MET A 69 11.56 6.34 0.08
CA MET A 69 11.29 5.36 1.13
C MET A 69 11.14 3.96 0.54
N PHE A 70 10.33 3.83 -0.52
CA PHE A 70 10.10 2.53 -1.14
C PHE A 70 11.39 1.98 -1.79
N ALA A 71 12.12 2.83 -2.49
CA ALA A 71 13.41 2.44 -3.08
C ALA A 71 14.39 1.93 -2.02
N GLY A 72 14.39 2.55 -0.85
CA GLY A 72 15.22 2.11 0.26
C GLY A 72 14.83 0.76 0.82
N LEU A 73 13.60 0.31 0.61
CA LEU A 73 13.11 -0.97 1.11
C LEU A 73 13.22 -2.11 0.09
N GLU A 74 13.46 -1.80 -1.18
CA GLU A 74 13.42 -2.82 -2.24
C GLU A 74 14.32 -4.01 -1.98
N GLY A 75 15.50 -3.79 -1.40
CA GLY A 75 16.41 -4.86 -1.03
C GLY A 75 15.91 -5.76 0.10
N SER A 76 14.85 -5.36 0.79
CA SER A 76 14.28 -6.09 1.92
C SER A 76 12.93 -6.73 1.59
N LEU A 77 12.48 -6.64 0.34
CA LEU A 77 11.15 -7.13 -0.04
C LEU A 77 11.13 -8.60 -0.46
N ASN A 78 12.27 -9.23 -0.66
CA ASN A 78 12.32 -10.62 -1.11
C ASN A 78 11.62 -11.53 -0.09
N GLY A 79 10.57 -12.21 -0.54
CA GLY A 79 9.76 -13.08 0.31
C GLY A 79 8.79 -12.37 1.23
N LYS A 80 8.75 -11.03 1.22
CA LYS A 80 7.86 -10.25 2.07
C LYS A 80 6.43 -10.26 1.51
N LYS A 81 5.45 -10.41 2.39
CA LYS A 81 4.04 -10.33 2.03
C LYS A 81 3.64 -8.87 1.90
N VAL A 82 3.21 -8.47 0.71
CA VAL A 82 2.96 -7.07 0.35
C VAL A 82 1.60 -6.92 -0.31
N ALA A 83 0.87 -5.87 0.07
CA ALA A 83 -0.31 -5.41 -0.64
C ALA A 83 -0.06 -3.98 -1.09
N LEU A 84 -0.59 -3.61 -2.25
CA LEU A 84 -0.46 -2.26 -2.80
C LEU A 84 -1.85 -1.65 -2.98
N PHE A 85 -1.97 -0.36 -2.71
CA PHE A 85 -3.23 0.35 -2.91
C PHE A 85 -2.99 1.82 -3.26
N GLY A 86 -4.00 2.48 -3.78
CA GLY A 86 -3.90 3.89 -4.05
C GLY A 86 -5.05 4.44 -4.88
N SER A 87 -5.17 5.76 -4.89
CA SER A 87 -6.16 6.48 -5.68
C SER A 87 -5.52 7.11 -6.91
N TYR A 88 -6.35 7.46 -7.91
CA TYR A 88 -5.89 8.17 -9.10
C TYR A 88 -6.99 9.07 -9.63
N GLY A 89 -6.60 10.16 -10.30
CA GLY A 89 -7.56 11.12 -10.86
C GLY A 89 -7.76 10.94 -12.35
N TRP A 90 -6.66 10.73 -13.09
CA TRP A 90 -6.70 10.50 -14.53
C TRP A 90 -5.76 9.36 -14.88
N GLY A 91 -5.82 8.90 -16.11
CA GLY A 91 -5.11 7.70 -16.50
C GLY A 91 -5.95 6.47 -16.27
N ASP A 92 -5.34 5.29 -16.39
CA ASP A 92 -6.06 4.02 -16.35
C ASP A 92 -5.49 3.00 -15.36
N GLY A 93 -4.70 3.45 -14.40
CA GLY A 93 -4.10 2.56 -13.41
C GLY A 93 -2.72 2.04 -13.79
N GLN A 94 -2.09 2.61 -14.81
CA GLN A 94 -0.78 2.15 -15.24
C GLN A 94 0.27 2.23 -14.12
N TRP A 95 0.22 3.29 -13.29
CA TRP A 95 1.16 3.42 -12.17
C TRP A 95 1.09 2.21 -11.23
N MET A 96 -0.09 1.67 -11.03
CA MET A 96 -0.26 0.51 -10.14
C MET A 96 0.23 -0.76 -10.79
N ARG A 97 -0.01 -0.92 -12.10
CA ARG A 97 0.50 -2.10 -12.82
C ARG A 97 2.03 -2.11 -12.81
N ASP A 98 2.64 -0.96 -13.06
CA ASP A 98 4.11 -0.81 -13.01
C ASP A 98 4.64 -1.10 -11.60
N TRP A 99 3.94 -0.62 -10.59
CA TRP A 99 4.33 -0.82 -9.19
C TRP A 99 4.25 -2.29 -8.79
N CYS A 100 3.19 -2.98 -9.22
CA CYS A 100 3.06 -4.42 -8.97
C CYS A 100 4.21 -5.20 -9.62
N GLU A 101 4.56 -4.87 -10.86
CA GLU A 101 5.69 -5.52 -11.53
C GLU A 101 7.00 -5.25 -10.80
N ARG A 102 7.21 -4.00 -10.38
CA ARG A 102 8.40 -3.61 -9.62
C ARG A 102 8.52 -4.41 -8.33
N ALA A 103 7.42 -4.53 -7.57
CA ALA A 103 7.42 -5.28 -6.33
C ALA A 103 7.68 -6.77 -6.57
N LYS A 104 7.12 -7.34 -7.64
CA LYS A 104 7.38 -8.74 -8.00
C LYS A 104 8.84 -8.97 -8.38
N GLU A 105 9.43 -8.04 -9.11
CA GLU A 105 10.85 -8.11 -9.46
C GLU A 105 11.75 -8.07 -8.23
N ASP A 106 11.31 -7.37 -7.18
CA ASP A 106 12.01 -7.32 -5.90
C ASP A 106 11.83 -8.60 -5.07
N GLY A 107 11.02 -9.54 -5.55
CA GLY A 107 10.78 -10.81 -4.88
C GLY A 107 9.65 -10.80 -3.88
N ALA A 108 8.85 -9.73 -3.82
CA ALA A 108 7.72 -9.64 -2.89
C ALA A 108 6.60 -10.62 -3.27
N GLN A 109 5.90 -11.12 -2.24
CA GLN A 109 4.69 -11.90 -2.41
C GLN A 109 3.51 -10.94 -2.41
N LEU A 110 2.93 -10.65 -3.60
CA LEU A 110 1.82 -9.73 -3.68
C LEU A 110 0.50 -10.40 -3.32
N PHE A 111 -0.31 -9.71 -2.55
CA PHE A 111 -1.66 -10.13 -2.29
C PHE A 111 -2.48 -9.94 -3.59
N SER A 112 -3.05 -11.02 -4.12
CA SER A 112 -3.89 -11.08 -5.33
C SER A 112 -3.25 -10.60 -6.65
N ASP A 113 -1.93 -10.44 -6.72
CA ASP A 113 -1.21 -10.01 -7.93
C ASP A 113 -1.61 -8.64 -8.49
N GLU A 114 -2.57 -7.96 -7.88
CA GLU A 114 -3.04 -6.65 -8.30
C GLU A 114 -3.11 -5.73 -7.10
N GLY A 115 -2.99 -4.43 -7.35
CA GLY A 115 -3.22 -3.43 -6.32
C GLY A 115 -4.70 -3.10 -6.23
N LEU A 116 -5.12 -2.63 -5.06
CA LEU A 116 -6.47 -2.10 -4.87
C LEU A 116 -6.47 -0.64 -5.26
N ILE A 117 -7.16 -0.28 -6.33
CA ILE A 117 -7.16 1.09 -6.86
C ILE A 117 -8.53 1.72 -6.76
N CYS A 118 -8.55 3.05 -6.71
CA CYS A 118 -9.76 3.83 -6.62
C CYS A 118 -9.65 5.06 -7.51
N ASN A 119 -10.66 5.29 -8.35
CA ASN A 119 -10.71 6.51 -9.14
C ASN A 119 -11.30 7.64 -8.29
N GLU A 120 -10.49 8.64 -8.01
CA GLU A 120 -10.84 9.81 -7.20
C GLU A 120 -11.27 9.43 -5.78
N THR A 121 -12.44 9.90 -5.30
CA THR A 121 -12.88 9.70 -3.92
C THR A 121 -13.40 8.28 -3.69
N PRO A 122 -12.89 7.58 -2.66
CA PRO A 122 -13.40 6.25 -2.33
C PRO A 122 -14.88 6.29 -1.94
N ASP A 123 -15.70 5.60 -2.73
CA ASP A 123 -17.12 5.45 -2.43
C ASP A 123 -17.34 4.29 -1.44
N ASP A 124 -18.60 4.02 -1.11
CA ASP A 124 -18.94 2.97 -0.13
C ASP A 124 -18.42 1.59 -0.55
N ASP A 125 -18.45 1.29 -1.86
CA ASP A 125 -17.97 0.00 -2.37
C ASP A 125 -16.46 -0.13 -2.23
N VAL A 126 -15.71 0.93 -2.53
CA VAL A 126 -14.25 0.92 -2.38
C VAL A 126 -13.88 0.85 -0.90
N GLN A 127 -14.57 1.59 -0.05
CA GLN A 127 -14.31 1.54 1.38
C GLN A 127 -14.54 0.14 1.95
N ALA A 128 -15.61 -0.54 1.50
CA ALA A 128 -15.88 -1.92 1.89
C ALA A 128 -14.78 -2.87 1.39
N ALA A 129 -14.30 -2.67 0.16
CA ALA A 129 -13.20 -3.46 -0.39
C ALA A 129 -11.91 -3.25 0.42
N CYS A 130 -11.65 -2.03 0.86
CA CYS A 130 -10.49 -1.73 1.71
C CYS A 130 -10.59 -2.44 3.06
N ARG A 131 -11.76 -2.43 3.69
CA ARG A 131 -11.96 -3.14 4.96
C ARG A 131 -11.78 -4.64 4.78
N LYS A 132 -12.30 -5.19 3.68
CA LYS A 132 -12.10 -6.60 3.37
C LYS A 132 -10.63 -6.93 3.18
N LEU A 133 -9.90 -6.08 2.44
CA LEU A 133 -8.47 -6.26 2.25
C LEU A 133 -7.76 -6.29 3.62
N GLY A 134 -8.08 -5.35 4.50
CA GLY A 134 -7.47 -5.32 5.83
C GLY A 134 -7.70 -6.60 6.61
N ALA A 135 -8.93 -7.12 6.61
CA ALA A 135 -9.25 -8.38 7.28
C ALA A 135 -8.49 -9.54 6.67
N ASP A 136 -8.38 -9.57 5.33
CA ASP A 136 -7.64 -10.62 4.63
C ASP A 136 -6.14 -10.57 4.97
N LEU A 137 -5.56 -9.38 5.02
CA LEU A 137 -4.14 -9.21 5.36
C LEU A 137 -3.84 -9.67 6.78
N ALA A 138 -4.74 -9.38 7.72
CA ALA A 138 -4.57 -9.81 9.12
C ALA A 138 -4.58 -11.33 9.25
N ASN A 139 -5.18 -12.02 8.31
CA ASN A 139 -5.29 -13.47 8.30
C ASN A 139 -4.37 -14.15 7.27
N TRP A 140 -3.53 -13.40 6.62
CA TRP A 140 -2.65 -13.90 5.55
C TRP A 140 -1.40 -14.62 6.06
#